data_91ff665340b8fcf4a81f95400664ade4
#
_entry.id   91ff665340b8fcf4a81f95400664ade4
#
_cell.length_a   1.000
_cell.length_b   1.000
_cell.length_c   1.000
_cell.angle_alpha   90.00
_cell.angle_beta   90.00
_cell.angle_gamma   90.00
#
_symmetry.space_group_name_H-M   'P 1'
#
loop_
_entity.id
_entity.type
_entity.pdbx_description
1 polymer ?
#
loop_
_entity_poly.entity_id
_entity_poly.type
_entity_poly.pdbx_seq_one_letter_code
_entity_poly.pdbx_strand_id
1 'polypeptide(L)'
;AGHSLGGKMAFYAGCLDARISVMLCSDFGIGWEQTNWRDDWYWGARLDTLVSRGMDHAQLAAAGGAKPLCLLAGQYDDADSLALLEKVPEYAANTDGRMLFLHHAAGHRPPRDAREQGYRFLDRWLMK
;
A
#
# COMPACT_ATOMS: atom_id res chain seq x y z
N ALA A 1 6.02 -6.71 -6.08
CA ALA A 1 4.63 -6.50 -6.52
C ALA A 1 3.72 -7.59 -5.96
N GLY A 2 2.47 -7.25 -5.66
CA GLY A 2 1.51 -8.23 -5.19
C GLY A 2 0.06 -7.74 -5.27
N HIS A 3 -0.86 -8.69 -5.33
CA HIS A 3 -2.30 -8.46 -5.38
C HIS A 3 -2.99 -9.13 -4.20
N SER A 4 -3.99 -8.49 -3.60
CA SER A 4 -4.78 -9.02 -2.49
C SER A 4 -3.86 -9.43 -1.31
N LEU A 5 -3.86 -10.68 -0.88
CA LEU A 5 -2.90 -11.18 0.11
C LEU A 5 -1.44 -10.92 -0.32
N GLY A 6 -1.12 -11.15 -1.59
CA GLY A 6 0.19 -10.81 -2.13
C GLY A 6 0.50 -9.31 -2.05
N GLY A 7 -0.51 -8.45 -2.13
CA GLY A 7 -0.38 -7.01 -1.92
C GLY A 7 0.01 -6.67 -0.48
N LYS A 8 -0.60 -7.33 0.51
CA LYS A 8 -0.21 -7.23 1.93
C LYS A 8 1.25 -7.60 2.12
N MET A 9 1.65 -8.76 1.57
CA MET A 9 3.03 -9.24 1.67
C MET A 9 4.03 -8.31 0.98
N ALA A 10 3.70 -7.80 -0.22
CA ALA A 10 4.55 -6.87 -0.95
C ALA A 10 4.74 -5.55 -0.20
N PHE A 11 3.67 -5.02 0.41
CA PHE A 11 3.73 -3.81 1.22
C PHE A 11 4.64 -3.99 2.45
N TYR A 12 4.39 -5.03 3.24
CA TYR A 12 5.18 -5.30 4.44
C TYR A 12 6.66 -5.57 4.10
N ALA A 13 6.92 -6.42 3.12
CA ALA A 13 8.28 -6.69 2.67
C ALA A 13 8.97 -5.39 2.19
N GLY A 14 8.26 -4.58 1.41
CA GLY A 14 8.78 -3.30 0.93
C GLY A 14 9.13 -2.32 2.05
N CYS A 15 8.30 -2.25 3.09
CA CYS A 15 8.57 -1.38 4.24
C CYS A 15 9.71 -1.90 5.12
N LEU A 16 9.84 -3.21 5.28
CA LEU A 16 10.75 -3.82 6.26
C LEU A 16 12.12 -4.23 5.69
N ASP A 17 12.23 -4.48 4.37
CA ASP A 17 13.46 -4.93 3.74
C ASP A 17 14.13 -3.81 2.94
N ALA A 18 15.31 -3.38 3.38
CA ALA A 18 16.08 -2.30 2.73
C ALA A 18 16.49 -2.59 1.29
N ARG A 19 16.50 -3.86 0.87
CA ARG A 19 16.83 -4.27 -0.50
C ARG A 19 15.71 -3.99 -1.50
N ILE A 20 14.47 -3.79 -1.01
CA ILE A 20 13.32 -3.45 -1.85
C ILE A 20 13.26 -1.94 -2.00
N SER A 21 13.34 -1.47 -3.21
CA SER A 21 13.40 -0.03 -3.54
C SER A 21 12.08 0.58 -3.99
N VAL A 22 11.11 -0.23 -4.40
CA VAL A 22 9.81 0.21 -4.90
C VAL A 22 8.75 -0.86 -4.66
N MET A 23 7.50 -0.43 -4.44
CA MET A 23 6.35 -1.32 -4.21
C MET A 23 5.26 -1.09 -5.24
N LEU A 24 4.69 -2.18 -5.76
CA LEU A 24 3.41 -2.19 -6.47
C LEU A 24 2.46 -3.13 -5.73
N CYS A 25 1.46 -2.56 -5.11
CA CYS A 25 0.47 -3.27 -4.33
C CYS A 25 -0.91 -3.07 -4.96
N SER A 26 -1.71 -4.11 -5.00
CA SER A 26 -3.02 -4.05 -5.63
C SER A 26 -4.09 -4.55 -4.67
N ASP A 27 -5.05 -3.68 -4.38
CA ASP A 27 -6.32 -3.94 -3.70
C ASP A 27 -6.17 -4.87 -2.48
N PHE A 28 -5.31 -4.51 -1.56
CA PHE A 28 -5.01 -5.33 -0.38
C PHE A 28 -5.64 -4.82 0.92
N GLY A 29 -6.26 -3.63 0.87
CA GLY A 29 -6.87 -2.98 2.02
C GLY A 29 -5.84 -2.46 3.00
N ILE A 30 -5.24 -1.30 2.71
CA ILE A 30 -4.16 -0.74 3.53
C ILE A 30 -4.62 -0.29 4.93
N GLY A 31 -5.89 0.07 5.10
CA GLY A 31 -6.44 0.41 6.42
C GLY A 31 -6.87 -0.81 7.22
N TRP A 32 -6.79 -0.74 8.55
CA TRP A 32 -7.20 -1.84 9.44
C TRP A 32 -8.66 -2.29 9.24
N GLU A 33 -9.53 -1.38 8.80
CA GLU A 33 -10.96 -1.65 8.58
C GLU A 33 -11.30 -2.04 7.13
N GLN A 34 -10.31 -2.04 6.24
CA GLN A 34 -10.55 -2.20 4.79
C GLN A 34 -10.74 -3.66 4.37
N THR A 35 -10.26 -4.61 5.12
CA THR A 35 -10.39 -6.04 4.81
C THR A 35 -10.47 -6.90 6.07
N ASN A 36 -9.78 -8.02 6.07
CA ASN A 36 -9.80 -9.04 7.11
C ASN A 36 -8.58 -8.98 8.05
N TRP A 37 -8.02 -7.81 8.31
CA TRP A 37 -6.88 -7.66 9.22
C TRP A 37 -7.16 -8.15 10.65
N ARG A 38 -8.45 -8.22 11.04
CA ARG A 38 -8.86 -8.72 12.35
C ARG A 38 -8.89 -10.24 12.46
N ASP A 39 -8.68 -10.96 11.36
CA ASP A 39 -8.56 -12.42 11.41
C ASP A 39 -7.37 -12.83 12.26
N ASP A 40 -7.55 -13.82 13.13
CA ASP A 40 -6.56 -14.24 14.13
C ASP A 40 -5.20 -14.63 13.53
N TRP A 41 -5.19 -15.13 12.31
CA TRP A 41 -3.98 -15.54 11.62
C TRP A 41 -3.12 -14.38 11.09
N TYR A 42 -3.62 -13.13 11.11
CA TYR A 42 -2.81 -11.93 10.91
C TYR A 42 -2.26 -11.41 12.24
N TRP A 43 -3.06 -10.64 12.94
CA TRP A 43 -2.66 -9.94 14.15
C TRP A 43 -3.38 -10.43 15.40
N GLY A 44 -4.57 -11.03 15.27
CA GLY A 44 -5.41 -11.48 16.37
C GLY A 44 -5.62 -10.36 17.41
N ALA A 45 -5.54 -10.69 18.67
CA ALA A 45 -5.69 -9.74 19.77
C ALA A 45 -4.63 -8.61 19.80
N ARG A 46 -3.53 -8.75 19.07
CA ARG A 46 -2.50 -7.70 18.96
C ARG A 46 -2.97 -6.48 18.20
N LEU A 47 -3.96 -6.65 17.30
CA LEU A 47 -4.49 -5.54 16.51
C LEU A 47 -5.06 -4.44 17.39
N ASP A 48 -5.82 -4.77 18.42
CA ASP A 48 -6.40 -3.79 19.34
C ASP A 48 -5.32 -2.96 20.04
N THR A 49 -4.19 -3.59 20.37
CA THR A 49 -3.03 -2.88 20.95
C THR A 49 -2.42 -1.91 19.92
N LEU A 50 -2.27 -2.31 18.66
CA LEU A 50 -1.73 -1.44 17.63
C LEU A 50 -2.67 -0.24 17.38
N VAL A 51 -3.95 -0.49 17.24
CA VAL A 51 -4.98 0.54 17.03
C VAL A 51 -5.01 1.52 18.21
N SER A 52 -5.01 1.04 19.45
CA SER A 52 -5.03 1.90 20.65
C SER A 52 -3.78 2.78 20.79
N ARG A 53 -2.66 2.38 20.17
CA ARG A 53 -1.43 3.15 20.11
C ARG A 53 -1.36 4.09 18.90
N GLY A 54 -2.42 4.18 18.09
CA GLY A 54 -2.44 4.96 16.86
C GLY A 54 -1.49 4.45 15.78
N MET A 55 -1.08 3.18 15.86
CA MET A 55 -0.20 2.57 14.87
C MET A 55 -1.02 2.00 13.72
N ASP A 56 -0.66 2.37 12.50
CA ASP A 56 -1.26 1.87 11.27
C ASP A 56 -0.21 1.72 10.15
N HIS A 57 -0.66 1.42 8.94
CA HIS A 57 0.22 1.21 7.80
C HIS A 57 0.96 2.48 7.36
N ALA A 58 0.46 3.68 7.67
CA ALA A 58 1.17 4.93 7.39
C ALA A 58 2.44 5.03 8.24
N GLN A 59 2.38 4.68 9.55
CA GLN A 59 3.57 4.63 10.39
C GLN A 59 4.58 3.60 9.88
N LEU A 60 4.12 2.45 9.40
CA LEU A 60 5.00 1.44 8.81
C LEU A 60 5.67 1.95 7.53
N ALA A 61 4.91 2.59 6.63
CA ALA A 61 5.47 3.18 5.41
C ALA A 61 6.51 4.27 5.72
N ALA A 62 6.21 5.16 6.68
CA ALA A 62 7.14 6.20 7.13
C ALA A 62 8.42 5.59 7.74
N ALA A 63 8.29 4.60 8.61
CA ALA A 63 9.42 3.89 9.21
C ALA A 63 10.27 3.16 8.17
N GLY A 64 9.65 2.68 7.09
CA GLY A 64 10.32 2.08 5.93
C GLY A 64 10.99 3.10 5.00
N GLY A 65 10.95 4.39 5.33
CA GLY A 65 11.56 5.47 4.54
C GLY A 65 10.69 6.01 3.41
N ALA A 66 9.38 5.85 3.50
CA ALA A 66 8.40 6.32 2.50
C ALA A 66 8.83 5.96 1.07
N LYS A 67 9.18 4.71 0.86
CA LYS A 67 9.63 4.21 -0.45
C LYS A 67 8.57 4.41 -1.52
N PRO A 68 8.96 4.52 -2.79
CA PRO A 68 8.00 4.60 -3.90
C PRO A 68 6.95 3.50 -3.84
N LEU A 69 5.67 3.91 -3.85
CA LEU A 69 4.52 3.04 -3.73
C LEU A 69 3.50 3.33 -4.84
N CYS A 70 3.18 2.32 -5.62
CA CYS A 70 1.99 2.30 -6.45
C CYS A 70 0.92 1.45 -5.77
N LEU A 71 -0.26 2.02 -5.50
CA LEU A 71 -1.44 1.31 -5.04
C LEU A 71 -2.50 1.31 -6.14
N LEU A 72 -2.77 0.13 -6.70
CA LEU A 72 -3.92 -0.08 -7.57
C LEU A 72 -5.14 -0.34 -6.69
N ALA A 73 -6.01 0.64 -6.60
CA ALA A 73 -7.15 0.65 -5.70
C ALA A 73 -8.41 0.14 -6.40
N GLY A 74 -9.04 -0.85 -5.82
CA GLY A 74 -10.24 -1.48 -6.35
C GLY A 74 -11.34 -1.62 -5.29
N GLN A 75 -11.62 -2.83 -4.84
CA GLN A 75 -12.69 -3.12 -3.91
C GLN A 75 -12.38 -2.72 -2.45
N TYR A 76 -11.13 -2.94 -2.02
CA TYR A 76 -10.72 -2.78 -0.62
C TYR A 76 -9.91 -1.51 -0.34
N ASP A 77 -9.42 -0.87 -1.36
CA ASP A 77 -8.72 0.40 -1.24
C ASP A 77 -9.51 1.52 -1.91
N ASP A 78 -9.76 2.59 -1.19
CA ASP A 78 -10.64 3.68 -1.57
C ASP A 78 -10.07 5.05 -1.13
N ALA A 79 -10.93 6.04 -1.02
CA ALA A 79 -10.55 7.38 -0.57
C ALA A 79 -9.96 7.40 0.85
N ASP A 80 -10.41 6.50 1.74
CA ASP A 80 -9.87 6.41 3.11
C ASP A 80 -8.46 5.81 3.08
N SER A 81 -8.20 4.87 2.16
CA SER A 81 -6.85 4.34 1.91
C SER A 81 -5.89 5.42 1.41
N LEU A 82 -6.36 6.29 0.51
CA LEU A 82 -5.58 7.43 0.06
C LEU A 82 -5.30 8.41 1.22
N ALA A 83 -6.32 8.77 1.99
CA ALA A 83 -6.17 9.65 3.15
C ALA A 83 -5.21 9.07 4.21
N LEU A 84 -5.18 7.75 4.36
CA LEU A 84 -4.22 7.08 5.23
C LEU A 84 -2.77 7.23 4.71
N LEU A 85 -2.55 7.02 3.42
CA LEU A 85 -1.24 7.19 2.80
C LEU A 85 -0.75 8.64 2.88
N GLU A 86 -1.65 9.61 2.74
CA GLU A 86 -1.33 11.05 2.84
C GLU A 86 -0.93 11.50 4.25
N LYS A 87 -1.07 10.65 5.27
CA LYS A 87 -0.46 10.89 6.60
C LYS A 87 1.07 10.77 6.57
N VAL A 88 1.64 10.17 5.53
CA VAL A 88 3.09 10.12 5.29
C VAL A 88 3.48 11.39 4.54
N PRO A 89 4.28 12.30 5.13
CA PRO A 89 4.56 13.62 4.53
C PRO A 89 5.13 13.54 3.11
N GLU A 90 5.99 12.56 2.84
CA GLU A 90 6.61 12.36 1.53
C GLU A 90 5.58 11.94 0.46
N TYR A 91 4.55 11.18 0.85
CA TYR A 91 3.45 10.79 -0.05
C TYR A 91 2.48 11.94 -0.27
N ALA A 92 2.17 12.71 0.79
CA ALA A 92 1.31 13.88 0.67
C ALA A 92 1.95 14.96 -0.24
N ALA A 93 3.24 15.23 -0.06
CA ALA A 93 3.97 16.18 -0.88
C ALA A 93 4.15 15.68 -2.32
N ASN A 94 4.44 14.41 -2.49
CA ASN A 94 4.57 13.67 -3.75
C ASN A 94 5.38 14.40 -4.84
N THR A 95 6.39 15.17 -4.44
CA THR A 95 7.15 16.08 -5.33
C THR A 95 7.95 15.36 -6.40
N ASP A 96 8.35 14.12 -6.13
CA ASP A 96 9.09 13.26 -7.08
C ASP A 96 8.21 12.17 -7.71
N GLY A 97 6.91 12.18 -7.41
CA GLY A 97 5.96 11.18 -7.91
C GLY A 97 6.18 9.79 -7.31
N ARG A 98 6.65 9.73 -6.06
CA ARG A 98 6.88 8.45 -5.35
C ARG A 98 5.61 7.73 -4.92
N MET A 99 4.47 8.39 -4.92
CA MET A 99 3.18 7.79 -4.62
C MET A 99 2.26 7.89 -5.83
N LEU A 100 1.77 6.75 -6.29
CA LEU A 100 0.73 6.63 -7.30
C LEU A 100 -0.44 5.85 -6.71
N PHE A 101 -1.55 6.55 -6.47
CA PHE A 101 -2.83 5.93 -6.11
C PHE A 101 -3.71 5.91 -7.35
N LEU A 102 -3.99 4.72 -7.87
CA LEU A 102 -4.80 4.53 -9.06
C LEU A 102 -6.08 3.78 -8.75
N HIS A 103 -7.19 4.51 -8.60
CA HIS A 103 -8.51 3.90 -8.41
C HIS A 103 -9.10 3.49 -9.77
N HIS A 104 -9.29 2.19 -9.98
CA HIS A 104 -9.73 1.64 -11.27
C HIS A 104 -11.22 1.25 -11.31
N ALA A 105 -11.93 1.26 -10.19
CA ALA A 105 -13.37 0.98 -10.06
C ALA A 105 -13.83 -0.37 -10.66
N ALA A 106 -12.93 -1.32 -10.87
CA ALA A 106 -13.20 -2.62 -11.48
C ALA A 106 -13.29 -3.77 -10.45
N GLY A 107 -13.68 -3.45 -9.20
CA GLY A 107 -13.75 -4.42 -8.11
C GLY A 107 -12.38 -4.94 -7.69
N HIS A 108 -12.29 -6.23 -7.35
CA HIS A 108 -11.07 -6.81 -6.78
C HIS A 108 -9.99 -7.16 -7.82
N ARG A 109 -10.29 -7.08 -9.10
CA ARG A 109 -9.33 -7.43 -10.16
C ARG A 109 -8.92 -6.20 -10.95
N PRO A 110 -7.66 -5.73 -10.86
CA PRO A 110 -7.22 -4.57 -11.62
C PRO A 110 -7.27 -4.86 -13.13
N PRO A 111 -7.85 -3.99 -13.94
CA PRO A 111 -7.89 -4.13 -15.38
C PRO A 111 -6.48 -3.98 -15.99
N ARG A 112 -6.36 -4.33 -17.27
CA ARG A 112 -5.07 -4.37 -17.96
C ARG A 112 -4.35 -3.01 -17.95
N ASP A 113 -5.07 -1.95 -18.25
CA ASP A 113 -4.54 -0.59 -18.32
C ASP A 113 -4.00 -0.10 -16.95
N ALA A 114 -4.70 -0.42 -15.85
CA ALA A 114 -4.23 -0.13 -14.49
C ALA A 114 -2.93 -0.89 -14.19
N ARG A 115 -2.86 -2.17 -14.54
CA ARG A 115 -1.64 -2.98 -14.36
C ARG A 115 -0.47 -2.44 -15.16
N GLU A 116 -0.71 -2.04 -16.42
CA GLU A 116 0.32 -1.44 -17.27
C GLU A 116 0.85 -0.12 -16.71
N GLN A 117 -0.02 0.70 -16.10
CA GLN A 117 0.41 1.90 -15.40
C GLN A 117 1.26 1.57 -14.16
N GLY A 118 0.87 0.55 -13.40
CA GLY A 118 1.66 0.04 -12.28
C GLY A 118 3.05 -0.45 -12.71
N TYR A 119 3.14 -1.18 -13.82
CA TYR A 119 4.44 -1.63 -14.34
C TYR A 119 5.31 -0.47 -14.82
N ARG A 120 4.74 0.53 -15.50
CA ARG A 120 5.48 1.76 -15.85
C ARG A 120 5.98 2.51 -14.62
N PHE A 121 5.22 2.48 -13.53
CA PHE A 121 5.68 3.03 -12.26
C PHE A 121 6.89 2.26 -11.71
N LEU A 122 6.87 0.92 -11.72
CA LEU A 122 8.03 0.12 -11.33
C LEU A 122 9.26 0.43 -12.19
N ASP A 123 9.10 0.45 -13.51
CA ASP A 123 10.20 0.73 -14.45
C ASP A 123 10.86 2.08 -14.15
N ARG A 124 10.06 3.11 -13.90
CA ARG A 124 10.56 4.44 -13.53
C ARG A 124 11.51 4.42 -12.34
N TRP A 125 11.27 3.56 -11.37
CA TRP A 125 12.03 3.51 -10.12
C TRP A 125 13.14 2.45 -10.12
N LEU A 126 13.02 1.42 -10.93
CA LEU A 126 14.03 0.35 -11.05
C LEU A 126 15.09 0.64 -12.10
N MET A 127 14.77 1.45 -13.12
CA MET A 127 15.67 1.76 -14.23
C MET A 127 16.46 3.07 -14.04
N LYS A 128 16.55 3.55 -12.80
CA LYS A 128 17.34 4.75 -12.45
C LYS A 128 18.80 4.45 -12.29
#